data_0d91bb3b301eedab8c1419593e4edc0a
#
_entry.id   0d91bb3b301eedab8c1419593e4edc0a
#
_cell.length_a   1.000
_cell.length_b   1.000
_cell.length_c   1.000
_cell.angle_alpha   90.00
_cell.angle_beta   90.00
_cell.angle_gamma   90.00
#
_symmetry.space_group_name_H-M   'P 1'
#
loop_
_entity.id
_entity.type
_entity.pdbx_description
1 polymer ?
#
loop_
_entity_poly.entity_id
_entity_poly.type
_entity_poly.pdbx_seq_one_letter_code
_entity_poly.pdbx_strand_id
1 'polypeptide(L)'
;KEGSGPLKEYFDMICEDSMFGEKTWESAESTMQKEAATLAIGKAGLTPRDIRMVFAGDLLAQTIASSFGIAEMGIPFYGLYGACSTMGESLSLGAIAVSAGYGAHILCATSSHFATAEKEFRFPLGYGSQRPLSATWTVTGSGACVIGAKPPCSCSLPGSSPLAHTNGYAAITGITTGKVIDFGFHDSLNMGGCMAPAACDTIHRNLEDFSRSPEDYDAIITGDLGMVGQHILFDLLAEKGTDISSVHQDCGLLSYHNQAQDTHSGGSGCGCAASVLTAWLLPRIASGELKRVLFVPTGALLSKVSFNEGAPVSGIAHGIILEHIPSPCKGGKN
;
A
#
# COMPACT_ATOMS: atom_id res chain seq x y z
N LYS A 1 5.49 -15.54 7.35
CA LYS A 1 6.58 -14.68 7.83
C LYS A 1 6.03 -13.39 8.45
N GLU A 2 5.02 -12.79 7.85
CA GLU A 2 4.42 -11.50 8.22
C GLU A 2 3.91 -11.51 9.66
N GLY A 3 3.15 -12.54 10.04
CA GLY A 3 2.63 -12.75 11.39
C GLY A 3 3.70 -13.00 12.48
N SER A 4 4.98 -13.09 12.10
CA SER A 4 6.13 -13.16 13.02
C SER A 4 7.07 -11.95 12.85
N GLY A 5 6.68 -10.97 12.06
CA GLY A 5 7.43 -9.75 11.81
C GLY A 5 7.17 -8.65 12.85
N PRO A 6 7.79 -7.47 12.68
CA PRO A 6 7.66 -6.34 13.61
C PRO A 6 6.24 -5.84 13.79
N LEU A 7 5.39 -6.03 12.78
CA LEU A 7 4.03 -5.50 12.76
C LEU A 7 2.95 -6.47 13.25
N LYS A 8 3.32 -7.66 13.75
CA LYS A 8 2.38 -8.71 14.14
C LYS A 8 1.27 -8.25 15.10
N GLU A 9 1.58 -7.38 16.04
CA GLU A 9 0.64 -6.90 17.06
C GLU A 9 -0.35 -5.83 16.51
N TYR A 10 -0.13 -5.36 15.28
CA TYR A 10 -0.97 -4.34 14.64
C TYR A 10 -1.96 -4.93 13.65
N PHE A 11 -1.77 -6.19 13.22
CA PHE A 11 -2.67 -6.84 12.27
C PHE A 11 -4.00 -7.21 12.93
N ASP A 12 -5.10 -6.95 12.24
CA ASP A 12 -6.43 -7.35 12.70
C ASP A 12 -6.62 -8.86 12.68
N MET A 13 -5.95 -9.54 11.75
CA MET A 13 -6.01 -11.00 11.58
C MET A 13 -4.66 -11.53 11.13
N ILE A 14 -4.26 -12.64 11.74
CA ILE A 14 -3.12 -13.45 11.31
C ILE A 14 -3.63 -14.87 11.09
N CYS A 15 -3.46 -15.39 9.87
CA CYS A 15 -3.75 -16.77 9.54
C CYS A 15 -2.44 -17.55 9.44
N GLU A 16 -2.31 -18.66 10.19
CA GLU A 16 -1.13 -19.51 10.15
C GLU A 16 -1.10 -20.35 8.89
N ASP A 17 -2.27 -20.72 8.36
CA ASP A 17 -2.40 -21.40 7.08
C ASP A 17 -2.28 -20.42 5.92
N SER A 18 -1.18 -20.52 5.15
CA SER A 18 -0.96 -19.68 3.96
C SER A 18 -1.99 -19.91 2.85
N MET A 19 -2.72 -21.01 2.90
CA MET A 19 -3.81 -21.33 1.97
C MET A 19 -5.16 -20.75 2.40
N PHE A 20 -5.28 -20.19 3.60
CA PHE A 20 -6.55 -19.66 4.14
C PHE A 20 -7.71 -20.67 4.06
N GLY A 21 -7.42 -21.96 4.17
CA GLY A 21 -8.39 -23.05 4.00
C GLY A 21 -8.79 -23.33 2.54
N GLU A 22 -8.21 -22.64 1.59
CA GLU A 22 -8.51 -22.74 0.17
C GLU A 22 -7.69 -23.85 -0.52
N LYS A 23 -8.05 -24.17 -1.77
CA LYS A 23 -7.38 -25.21 -2.56
C LYS A 23 -6.26 -24.68 -3.47
N THR A 24 -6.25 -23.39 -3.75
CA THR A 24 -5.26 -22.75 -4.62
C THR A 24 -4.76 -21.46 -3.97
N TRP A 25 -3.56 -21.03 -4.31
CA TRP A 25 -2.99 -19.78 -3.81
C TRP A 25 -3.76 -18.54 -4.31
N GLU A 26 -4.31 -18.59 -5.52
CA GLU A 26 -5.16 -17.52 -6.05
C GLU A 26 -6.44 -17.36 -5.22
N SER A 27 -7.10 -18.48 -4.90
CA SER A 27 -8.28 -18.46 -4.01
C SER A 27 -7.92 -18.00 -2.60
N ALA A 28 -6.74 -18.41 -2.08
CA ALA A 28 -6.25 -17.95 -0.79
C ALA A 28 -6.08 -16.42 -0.75
N GLU A 29 -5.48 -15.83 -1.78
CA GLU A 29 -5.32 -14.39 -1.91
C GLU A 29 -6.67 -13.68 -2.05
N SER A 30 -7.61 -14.24 -2.83
CA SER A 30 -8.98 -13.72 -2.97
C SER A 30 -9.71 -13.68 -1.62
N THR A 31 -9.63 -14.77 -0.85
CA THR A 31 -10.23 -14.86 0.49
C THR A 31 -9.62 -13.85 1.44
N MET A 32 -8.29 -13.75 1.46
CA MET A 32 -7.58 -12.76 2.29
C MET A 32 -8.00 -11.32 1.97
N GLN A 33 -8.15 -10.96 0.69
CA GLN A 33 -8.58 -9.63 0.29
C GLN A 33 -10.05 -9.37 0.66
N LYS A 34 -10.93 -10.37 0.48
CA LYS A 34 -12.34 -10.29 0.89
C LYS A 34 -12.47 -10.06 2.40
N GLU A 35 -11.71 -10.78 3.21
CA GLU A 35 -11.72 -10.60 4.67
C GLU A 35 -11.26 -9.18 5.07
N ALA A 36 -10.16 -8.69 4.48
CA ALA A 36 -9.69 -7.32 4.73
C ALA A 36 -10.74 -6.28 4.34
N ALA A 37 -11.40 -6.44 3.19
CA ALA A 37 -12.47 -5.58 2.72
C ALA A 37 -13.68 -5.60 3.66
N THR A 38 -14.09 -6.79 4.11
CA THR A 38 -15.18 -6.99 5.06
C THR A 38 -14.91 -6.31 6.40
N LEU A 39 -13.70 -6.47 6.92
CA LEU A 39 -13.28 -5.81 8.16
C LEU A 39 -13.25 -4.28 8.01
N ALA A 40 -12.74 -3.75 6.91
CA ALA A 40 -12.70 -2.31 6.66
C ALA A 40 -14.11 -1.70 6.60
N ILE A 41 -15.05 -2.34 5.89
CA ILE A 41 -16.45 -1.91 5.82
C ILE A 41 -17.11 -1.96 7.21
N GLY A 42 -16.90 -3.07 7.95
CA GLY A 42 -17.43 -3.22 9.31
C GLY A 42 -16.88 -2.20 10.30
N LYS A 43 -15.56 -1.90 10.25
CA LYS A 43 -14.93 -0.85 11.07
C LYS A 43 -15.44 0.54 10.75
N ALA A 44 -15.83 0.79 9.50
CA ALA A 44 -16.49 2.04 9.10
C ALA A 44 -17.95 2.15 9.57
N GLY A 45 -18.52 1.08 10.17
CA GLY A 45 -19.93 1.01 10.56
C GLY A 45 -20.88 0.92 9.37
N LEU A 46 -20.40 0.39 8.25
CA LEU A 46 -21.10 0.33 6.96
C LEU A 46 -21.40 -1.13 6.59
N THR A 47 -22.19 -1.27 5.54
CA THR A 47 -22.45 -2.55 4.86
C THR A 47 -21.98 -2.47 3.40
N PRO A 48 -21.84 -3.58 2.68
CA PRO A 48 -21.48 -3.56 1.26
C PRO A 48 -22.42 -2.67 0.40
N ARG A 49 -23.70 -2.51 0.82
CA ARG A 49 -24.69 -1.66 0.12
C ARG A 49 -24.39 -0.16 0.24
N ASP A 50 -23.62 0.25 1.25
CA ASP A 50 -23.24 1.64 1.48
C ASP A 50 -22.00 2.04 0.67
N ILE A 51 -21.30 1.05 0.09
CA ILE A 51 -20.13 1.26 -0.73
C ILE A 51 -20.54 1.47 -2.19
N ARG A 52 -20.22 2.62 -2.74
CA ARG A 52 -20.60 2.98 -4.11
C ARG A 52 -19.84 2.18 -5.18
N MET A 53 -18.54 1.98 -4.95
CA MET A 53 -17.66 1.20 -5.82
C MET A 53 -16.39 0.80 -5.08
N VAL A 54 -15.65 -0.12 -5.65
CA VAL A 54 -14.35 -0.59 -5.17
C VAL A 54 -13.28 -0.27 -6.20
N PHE A 55 -12.17 0.26 -5.75
CA PHE A 55 -10.90 0.28 -6.46
C PHE A 55 -9.97 -0.73 -5.80
N ALA A 56 -9.72 -1.85 -6.45
CA ALA A 56 -8.86 -2.88 -5.87
C ALA A 56 -7.94 -3.51 -6.91
N GLY A 57 -6.86 -4.10 -6.44
CA GLY A 57 -5.92 -4.79 -7.30
C GLY A 57 -4.98 -5.72 -6.54
N ASP A 58 -4.25 -6.48 -7.31
CA ASP A 58 -3.26 -7.46 -6.90
C ASP A 58 -2.15 -7.53 -7.94
N LEU A 59 -1.24 -8.52 -7.81
CA LEU A 59 -0.11 -8.68 -8.74
C LEU A 59 -0.42 -9.62 -9.92
N LEU A 60 -1.62 -10.20 -10.00
CA LEU A 60 -1.97 -11.20 -11.00
C LEU A 60 -2.66 -10.56 -12.22
N ALA A 61 -2.47 -11.18 -13.38
CA ALA A 61 -3.11 -10.75 -14.61
C ALA A 61 -4.65 -10.73 -14.46
N GLN A 62 -5.29 -9.72 -15.06
CA GLN A 62 -6.71 -9.39 -14.94
C GLN A 62 -7.17 -9.15 -13.49
N THR A 63 -6.25 -8.89 -12.55
CA THR A 63 -6.57 -8.71 -11.13
C THR A 63 -7.42 -9.86 -10.59
N ILE A 64 -6.97 -11.10 -10.84
CA ILE A 64 -7.81 -12.29 -10.61
C ILE A 64 -8.12 -12.50 -9.13
N ALA A 65 -7.18 -12.23 -8.22
CA ALA A 65 -7.44 -12.34 -6.79
C ALA A 65 -8.49 -11.33 -6.33
N SER A 66 -8.36 -10.08 -6.75
CA SER A 66 -9.28 -8.99 -6.40
C SER A 66 -10.67 -9.20 -6.99
N SER A 67 -10.75 -9.57 -8.27
CA SER A 67 -12.04 -9.74 -8.93
C SER A 67 -12.87 -10.87 -8.30
N PHE A 68 -12.27 -12.01 -7.97
CA PHE A 68 -12.96 -13.09 -7.28
C PHE A 68 -13.27 -12.75 -5.81
N GLY A 69 -12.34 -12.11 -5.10
CA GLY A 69 -12.55 -11.71 -3.71
C GLY A 69 -13.71 -10.71 -3.53
N ILE A 70 -13.84 -9.76 -4.46
CA ILE A 70 -14.88 -8.71 -4.40
C ILE A 70 -16.21 -9.16 -5.02
N ALA A 71 -16.22 -10.15 -5.94
CA ALA A 71 -17.42 -10.59 -6.64
C ALA A 71 -18.58 -10.96 -5.70
N GLU A 72 -18.28 -11.65 -4.59
CA GLU A 72 -19.31 -12.06 -3.62
C GLU A 72 -19.93 -10.89 -2.84
N MET A 73 -19.27 -9.73 -2.81
CA MET A 73 -19.77 -8.54 -2.13
C MET A 73 -20.83 -7.78 -2.93
N GLY A 74 -20.91 -8.05 -4.25
CA GLY A 74 -21.89 -7.43 -5.14
C GLY A 74 -21.71 -5.91 -5.32
N ILE A 75 -20.48 -5.40 -5.12
CA ILE A 75 -20.12 -3.98 -5.23
C ILE A 75 -19.53 -3.72 -6.62
N PRO A 76 -19.91 -2.62 -7.32
CA PRO A 76 -19.27 -2.21 -8.57
C PRO A 76 -17.74 -2.13 -8.42
N PHE A 77 -17.00 -2.71 -9.36
CA PHE A 77 -15.56 -2.96 -9.22
C PHE A 77 -14.75 -2.37 -10.37
N TYR A 78 -13.66 -1.71 -10.02
CA TYR A 78 -12.59 -1.33 -10.92
C TYR A 78 -11.31 -2.07 -10.50
N GLY A 79 -10.82 -2.95 -11.38
CA GLY A 79 -9.55 -3.62 -11.21
C GLY A 79 -8.39 -2.69 -11.58
N LEU A 80 -7.44 -2.50 -10.65
CA LEU A 80 -6.25 -1.68 -10.84
C LEU A 80 -5.03 -2.59 -10.95
N TYR A 81 -4.12 -2.25 -11.87
CA TYR A 81 -2.97 -3.09 -12.18
C TYR A 81 -1.69 -2.27 -12.33
N GLY A 82 -1.30 -1.58 -11.26
CA GLY A 82 -0.13 -0.74 -11.16
C GLY A 82 1.05 -1.40 -10.41
N ALA A 83 1.17 -2.73 -10.46
CA ALA A 83 2.13 -3.51 -9.69
C ALA A 83 2.05 -3.16 -8.19
N CYS A 84 3.18 -3.06 -7.48
CA CYS A 84 3.19 -2.77 -6.05
C CYS A 84 2.65 -1.37 -5.69
N SER A 85 2.54 -0.42 -6.64
CA SER A 85 2.00 0.92 -6.43
C SER A 85 0.47 0.98 -6.33
N THR A 86 -0.22 -0.14 -6.60
CA THR A 86 -1.68 -0.21 -6.74
C THR A 86 -2.44 0.35 -5.54
N MET A 87 -1.91 0.28 -4.30
CA MET A 87 -2.57 0.90 -3.15
C MET A 87 -2.59 2.43 -3.25
N GLY A 88 -1.52 3.05 -3.76
CA GLY A 88 -1.46 4.49 -4.03
C GLY A 88 -2.41 4.91 -5.14
N GLU A 89 -2.49 4.11 -6.21
CA GLU A 89 -3.43 4.29 -7.31
C GLU A 89 -4.88 4.21 -6.80
N SER A 90 -5.19 3.19 -6.01
CA SER A 90 -6.51 2.99 -5.40
C SER A 90 -6.94 4.16 -4.53
N LEU A 91 -6.07 4.63 -3.62
CA LEU A 91 -6.34 5.78 -2.76
C LEU A 91 -6.54 7.06 -3.57
N SER A 92 -5.72 7.29 -4.61
CA SER A 92 -5.83 8.46 -5.48
C SER A 92 -7.18 8.50 -6.19
N LEU A 93 -7.56 7.40 -6.84
CA LEU A 93 -8.82 7.29 -7.56
C LEU A 93 -10.03 7.35 -6.62
N GLY A 94 -9.93 6.72 -5.44
CA GLY A 94 -10.94 6.79 -4.40
C GLY A 94 -11.19 8.22 -3.91
N ALA A 95 -10.11 8.98 -3.63
CA ALA A 95 -10.21 10.36 -3.22
C ALA A 95 -10.78 11.26 -4.32
N ILE A 96 -10.35 11.09 -5.58
CA ILE A 96 -10.89 11.79 -6.74
C ILE A 96 -12.40 11.50 -6.89
N ALA A 97 -12.81 10.23 -6.82
CA ALA A 97 -14.21 9.85 -6.97
C ALA A 97 -15.11 10.43 -5.86
N VAL A 98 -14.65 10.43 -4.61
CA VAL A 98 -15.36 11.04 -3.49
C VAL A 98 -15.43 12.56 -3.67
N SER A 99 -14.33 13.22 -4.01
CA SER A 99 -14.28 14.67 -4.22
C SER A 99 -15.15 15.13 -5.38
N ALA A 100 -15.25 14.32 -6.42
CA ALA A 100 -16.11 14.58 -7.59
C ALA A 100 -17.60 14.23 -7.35
N GLY A 101 -17.95 13.70 -6.16
CA GLY A 101 -19.32 13.37 -5.80
C GLY A 101 -19.87 12.07 -6.41
N TYR A 102 -19.01 11.18 -6.94
CA TYR A 102 -19.45 9.90 -7.51
C TYR A 102 -19.94 8.90 -6.46
N GLY A 103 -19.57 9.07 -5.20
CA GLY A 103 -20.03 8.23 -4.11
C GLY A 103 -19.61 8.80 -2.76
N ALA A 104 -20.45 8.55 -1.74
CA ALA A 104 -20.17 8.94 -0.38
C ALA A 104 -19.08 8.08 0.27
N HIS A 105 -19.04 6.79 -0.10
CA HIS A 105 -18.08 5.83 0.41
C HIS A 105 -17.50 4.99 -0.73
N ILE A 106 -16.19 4.90 -0.78
CA ILE A 106 -15.41 4.14 -1.76
C ILE A 106 -14.51 3.18 -0.99
N LEU A 107 -14.49 1.91 -1.37
CA LEU A 107 -13.56 0.93 -0.82
C LEU A 107 -12.28 0.91 -1.65
N CYS A 108 -11.14 0.97 -0.98
CA CYS A 108 -9.82 0.80 -1.56
C CYS A 108 -9.17 -0.44 -0.93
N ALA A 109 -8.72 -1.39 -1.74
CA ALA A 109 -8.12 -2.62 -1.24
C ALA A 109 -7.06 -3.16 -2.18
N THR A 110 -5.97 -3.67 -1.63
CA THR A 110 -4.96 -4.42 -2.40
C THR A 110 -4.42 -5.59 -1.61
N SER A 111 -3.98 -6.62 -2.33
CA SER A 111 -3.36 -7.80 -1.76
C SER A 111 -2.17 -8.27 -2.58
N SER A 112 -1.31 -9.04 -1.97
CA SER A 112 -0.33 -9.89 -2.64
C SER A 112 -0.15 -11.17 -1.85
N HIS A 113 0.21 -12.24 -2.55
CA HIS A 113 0.53 -13.53 -1.94
C HIS A 113 1.86 -14.01 -2.46
N PHE A 114 2.76 -14.44 -1.58
CA PHE A 114 4.11 -14.87 -1.95
C PHE A 114 4.08 -15.91 -3.08
N ALA A 115 3.31 -16.99 -2.93
CA ALA A 115 3.32 -18.09 -3.87
C ALA A 115 2.78 -17.72 -5.27
N THR A 116 1.74 -16.88 -5.35
CA THR A 116 1.20 -16.41 -6.63
C THR A 116 2.20 -15.51 -7.34
N ALA A 117 2.76 -14.52 -6.63
CA ALA A 117 3.71 -13.58 -7.19
C ALA A 117 5.04 -14.24 -7.59
N GLU A 118 5.57 -15.13 -6.75
CA GLU A 118 6.82 -15.83 -7.08
C GLU A 118 6.65 -16.73 -8.32
N LYS A 119 5.50 -17.42 -8.45
CA LYS A 119 5.18 -18.20 -9.64
C LYS A 119 5.07 -17.34 -10.89
N GLU A 120 4.50 -16.14 -10.75
CA GLU A 120 4.31 -15.22 -11.87
C GLU A 120 5.62 -14.54 -12.30
N PHE A 121 6.40 -14.02 -11.36
CA PHE A 121 7.51 -13.11 -11.67
C PHE A 121 8.90 -13.73 -11.51
N ARG A 122 9.06 -14.81 -10.73
CA ARG A 122 10.38 -15.42 -10.43
C ARG A 122 10.44 -16.88 -10.90
N PHE A 123 10.19 -17.10 -12.16
CA PHE A 123 10.28 -18.39 -12.78
C PHE A 123 11.70 -18.65 -13.36
N PRO A 124 12.26 -19.87 -13.27
CA PRO A 124 11.69 -21.06 -12.64
C PRO A 124 11.84 -21.07 -11.11
N LEU A 125 10.78 -21.50 -10.42
CA LEU A 125 10.71 -21.57 -8.95
C LEU A 125 11.80 -22.45 -8.31
N GLY A 126 12.32 -23.41 -9.05
CA GLY A 126 13.41 -24.28 -8.58
C GLY A 126 14.69 -23.54 -8.20
N TYR A 127 14.87 -22.30 -8.66
CA TYR A 127 15.97 -21.42 -8.28
C TYR A 127 15.60 -20.39 -7.23
N GLY A 128 14.43 -20.48 -6.63
CA GLY A 128 13.92 -19.50 -5.66
C GLY A 128 14.81 -19.28 -4.42
N SER A 129 15.69 -20.24 -4.09
CA SER A 129 16.70 -20.09 -3.04
C SER A 129 17.92 -19.24 -3.46
N GLN A 130 18.12 -19.00 -4.75
CA GLN A 130 19.24 -18.24 -5.30
C GLN A 130 18.85 -16.77 -5.49
N ARG A 131 18.47 -16.10 -4.40
CA ARG A 131 18.09 -14.69 -4.42
C ARG A 131 19.33 -13.81 -4.19
N PRO A 132 19.60 -12.77 -5.01
CA PRO A 132 20.63 -11.78 -4.71
C PRO A 132 20.25 -10.97 -3.47
N LEU A 133 21.21 -10.28 -2.87
CA LEU A 133 20.97 -9.42 -1.70
C LEU A 133 20.05 -8.23 -2.01
N SER A 134 19.92 -7.85 -3.28
CA SER A 134 18.99 -6.82 -3.76
C SER A 134 17.54 -7.29 -3.87
N ALA A 135 17.30 -8.62 -3.89
CA ALA A 135 15.95 -9.17 -3.99
C ALA A 135 15.13 -8.87 -2.73
N THR A 136 13.84 -8.66 -2.94
CA THR A 136 12.84 -8.50 -1.90
C THR A 136 12.01 -9.77 -1.75
N TRP A 137 11.26 -9.89 -0.66
CA TRP A 137 10.33 -10.98 -0.38
C TRP A 137 8.89 -10.51 -0.53
N THR A 138 8.11 -11.13 -1.41
CA THR A 138 6.71 -10.76 -1.56
C THR A 138 5.94 -10.98 -0.26
N VAL A 139 5.30 -9.94 0.23
CA VAL A 139 4.43 -9.99 1.42
C VAL A 139 3.15 -10.74 1.08
N THR A 140 2.81 -11.73 1.91
CA THR A 140 1.48 -12.34 1.91
C THR A 140 0.60 -11.54 2.86
N GLY A 141 -0.17 -10.62 2.30
CA GLY A 141 -0.97 -9.69 3.08
C GLY A 141 -1.99 -8.93 2.23
N SER A 142 -2.98 -8.39 2.90
CA SER A 142 -3.99 -7.51 2.30
C SER A 142 -4.29 -6.35 3.24
N GLY A 143 -4.56 -5.19 2.67
CA GLY A 143 -5.06 -4.04 3.40
C GLY A 143 -6.23 -3.42 2.65
N ALA A 144 -7.21 -2.95 3.41
CA ALA A 144 -8.38 -2.26 2.87
C ALA A 144 -8.76 -1.07 3.75
N CYS A 145 -9.27 -0.02 3.12
CA CYS A 145 -9.83 1.12 3.82
C CYS A 145 -11.02 1.71 3.05
N VAL A 146 -11.91 2.37 3.77
CA VAL A 146 -13.03 3.10 3.20
C VAL A 146 -12.70 4.59 3.18
N ILE A 147 -12.78 5.20 2.01
CA ILE A 147 -12.67 6.65 1.84
C ILE A 147 -14.07 7.25 1.81
N GLY A 148 -14.29 8.29 2.62
CA GLY A 148 -15.54 9.04 2.67
C GLY A 148 -15.32 10.55 2.64
N ALA A 149 -16.33 11.31 2.19
CA ALA A 149 -16.27 12.76 2.11
C ALA A 149 -16.21 13.45 3.49
N LYS A 150 -16.70 12.78 4.51
CA LYS A 150 -16.70 13.25 5.91
C LYS A 150 -16.51 12.05 6.84
N PRO A 151 -15.80 12.24 7.97
CA PRO A 151 -15.74 11.18 8.96
C PRO A 151 -17.16 10.88 9.48
N PRO A 152 -17.46 9.62 9.82
CA PRO A 152 -18.67 9.31 10.56
C PRO A 152 -18.66 10.09 11.86
N CYS A 153 -19.73 10.79 12.17
CA CYS A 153 -19.88 11.42 13.48
C CYS A 153 -19.97 10.33 14.54
N SER A 154 -18.95 10.16 15.35
CA SER A 154 -18.83 9.09 16.36
C SER A 154 -19.94 9.10 17.41
N CYS A 155 -20.74 10.19 17.45
CA CYS A 155 -21.85 10.35 18.38
C CYS A 155 -23.15 9.63 17.95
N SER A 156 -23.22 9.03 16.76
CA SER A 156 -24.49 8.63 16.14
C SER A 156 -24.68 7.13 15.92
N LEU A 157 -23.72 6.27 16.25
CA LEU A 157 -23.82 4.84 15.95
C LEU A 157 -23.88 3.98 17.22
N PRO A 158 -25.00 3.27 17.48
CA PRO A 158 -25.04 2.20 18.45
C PRO A 158 -24.14 1.05 17.98
N GLY A 159 -23.11 0.69 18.75
CA GLY A 159 -22.14 -0.33 18.37
C GLY A 159 -20.87 0.21 17.69
N SER A 160 -20.50 1.46 18.00
CA SER A 160 -19.33 2.12 17.44
C SER A 160 -18.06 1.25 17.52
N SER A 161 -17.43 1.11 16.35
CA SER A 161 -16.10 0.56 16.11
C SER A 161 -15.07 0.99 17.17
N PRO A 162 -14.01 0.18 17.42
CA PRO A 162 -12.87 0.56 18.26
C PRO A 162 -12.23 1.92 17.92
N LEU A 163 -12.49 2.44 16.71
CA LEU A 163 -12.10 3.79 16.29
C LEU A 163 -12.81 4.92 17.08
N ALA A 164 -13.85 4.63 17.84
CA ALA A 164 -14.54 5.60 18.69
C ALA A 164 -13.65 6.22 19.78
N HIS A 165 -12.47 5.68 20.01
CA HIS A 165 -11.50 6.17 20.98
C HIS A 165 -10.30 6.90 20.38
N THR A 166 -10.26 7.09 19.04
CA THR A 166 -9.18 7.86 18.41
C THR A 166 -9.39 9.35 18.60
N ASN A 167 -8.28 10.10 18.75
CA ASN A 167 -8.32 11.55 18.90
C ASN A 167 -8.68 12.28 17.59
N GLY A 168 -8.80 11.54 16.49
CA GLY A 168 -9.07 12.06 15.15
C GLY A 168 -9.13 10.95 14.10
N TYR A 169 -8.90 11.33 12.87
CA TYR A 169 -8.86 10.44 11.71
C TYR A 169 -7.80 10.89 10.71
N ALA A 170 -7.41 10.00 9.80
CA ALA A 170 -6.55 10.31 8.68
C ALA A 170 -7.38 10.87 7.52
N ALA A 171 -6.96 11.99 6.94
CA ALA A 171 -7.57 12.57 5.74
C ALA A 171 -6.56 12.60 4.59
N ILE A 172 -7.02 12.31 3.38
CA ILE A 172 -6.25 12.56 2.17
C ILE A 172 -6.41 14.04 1.83
N THR A 173 -5.32 14.82 1.91
CA THR A 173 -5.32 16.26 1.69
C THR A 173 -4.60 16.67 0.41
N GLY A 174 -3.89 15.73 -0.22
CA GLY A 174 -3.19 15.96 -1.48
C GLY A 174 -2.81 14.67 -2.18
N ILE A 175 -2.66 14.75 -3.49
CA ILE A 175 -2.27 13.64 -4.35
C ILE A 175 -1.23 14.15 -5.35
N THR A 176 -0.16 13.36 -5.55
CA THR A 176 0.79 13.54 -6.65
C THR A 176 0.72 12.30 -7.54
N THR A 177 0.08 12.42 -8.69
CA THR A 177 0.01 11.32 -9.64
C THR A 177 1.37 11.12 -10.29
N GLY A 178 1.93 9.91 -10.15
CA GLY A 178 3.23 9.57 -10.69
C GLY A 178 3.24 9.33 -12.19
N LYS A 179 4.43 9.38 -12.76
CA LYS A 179 4.72 9.01 -14.15
C LYS A 179 5.38 7.64 -14.20
N VAL A 180 5.22 6.95 -15.31
CA VAL A 180 6.08 5.82 -15.64
C VAL A 180 7.47 6.36 -15.95
N ILE A 181 8.47 5.89 -15.22
CA ILE A 181 9.89 6.27 -15.38
C ILE A 181 10.67 5.05 -15.83
N ASP A 182 11.34 5.18 -16.96
CA ASP A 182 12.23 4.17 -17.51
C ASP A 182 13.67 4.68 -17.49
N PHE A 183 14.53 3.99 -16.72
CA PHE A 183 15.97 4.25 -16.61
C PHE A 183 16.80 3.21 -17.36
N GLY A 184 16.18 2.40 -18.22
CA GLY A 184 16.86 1.33 -18.93
C GLY A 184 17.32 0.20 -18.00
N PHE A 185 16.55 -0.11 -16.97
CA PHE A 185 16.94 -1.06 -15.91
C PHE A 185 16.60 -2.50 -16.32
N HIS A 186 17.61 -3.37 -16.35
CA HIS A 186 17.50 -4.75 -16.86
C HIS A 186 17.73 -5.84 -15.80
N ASP A 187 17.55 -5.55 -14.50
CA ASP A 187 17.66 -6.53 -13.43
C ASP A 187 16.30 -6.75 -12.76
N SER A 188 15.61 -7.83 -13.16
CA SER A 188 14.29 -8.19 -12.62
C SER A 188 14.31 -8.65 -11.15
N LEU A 189 15.49 -8.92 -10.59
CA LEU A 189 15.66 -9.29 -9.18
C LEU A 189 16.02 -8.12 -8.26
N ASN A 190 16.20 -6.92 -8.83
CA ASN A 190 16.44 -5.68 -8.10
C ASN A 190 15.29 -4.69 -8.34
N MET A 191 14.11 -5.01 -7.82
CA MET A 191 12.90 -4.18 -7.98
C MET A 191 13.08 -2.79 -7.36
N GLY A 192 13.77 -2.69 -6.21
CA GLY A 192 14.03 -1.41 -5.56
C GLY A 192 14.82 -0.45 -6.46
N GLY A 193 15.84 -0.95 -7.16
CA GLY A 193 16.60 -0.14 -8.13
C GLY A 193 15.75 0.34 -9.30
N CYS A 194 14.82 -0.47 -9.76
CA CYS A 194 13.86 -0.11 -10.82
C CYS A 194 12.87 0.98 -10.35
N MET A 195 12.38 0.88 -9.12
CA MET A 195 11.32 1.77 -8.59
C MET A 195 11.84 3.09 -8.04
N ALA A 196 13.08 3.15 -7.56
CA ALA A 196 13.66 4.33 -6.91
C ALA A 196 13.59 5.62 -7.77
N PRO A 197 13.84 5.58 -9.09
CA PRO A 197 13.69 6.78 -9.94
C PRO A 197 12.26 7.33 -9.98
N ALA A 198 11.25 6.46 -10.00
CA ALA A 198 9.85 6.88 -9.99
C ALA A 198 9.45 7.47 -8.62
N ALA A 199 9.94 6.87 -7.52
CA ALA A 199 9.77 7.42 -6.19
C ALA A 199 10.42 8.80 -6.06
N CYS A 200 11.66 8.97 -6.59
CA CYS A 200 12.37 10.23 -6.62
C CYS A 200 11.58 11.32 -7.36
N ASP A 201 11.08 11.05 -8.58
CA ASP A 201 10.26 12.00 -9.34
C ASP A 201 9.00 12.39 -8.56
N THR A 202 8.29 11.41 -8.01
CA THR A 202 7.03 11.64 -7.28
C THR A 202 7.24 12.45 -6.00
N ILE A 203 8.26 12.13 -5.20
CA ILE A 203 8.57 12.86 -3.96
C ILE A 203 8.99 14.28 -4.29
N HIS A 204 9.94 14.45 -5.22
CA HIS A 204 10.42 15.77 -5.62
C HIS A 204 9.27 16.67 -6.11
N ARG A 205 8.43 16.16 -7.00
CA ARG A 205 7.27 16.90 -7.50
C ARG A 205 6.24 17.20 -6.41
N ASN A 206 6.02 16.28 -5.47
CA ASN A 206 5.14 16.55 -4.34
C ASN A 206 5.64 17.74 -3.51
N LEU A 207 6.94 17.76 -3.21
CA LEU A 207 7.55 18.88 -2.47
C LEU A 207 7.38 20.21 -3.21
N GLU A 208 7.59 20.22 -4.54
CA GLU A 208 7.40 21.42 -5.38
C GLU A 208 5.92 21.85 -5.46
N ASP A 209 5.02 20.92 -5.84
CA ASP A 209 3.60 21.20 -6.06
C ASP A 209 2.90 21.74 -4.82
N PHE A 210 3.30 21.26 -3.64
CA PHE A 210 2.74 21.72 -2.35
C PHE A 210 3.59 22.79 -1.66
N SER A 211 4.70 23.25 -2.30
CA SER A 211 5.65 24.23 -1.73
C SER A 211 6.09 23.82 -0.33
N ARG A 212 6.54 22.58 -0.16
CA ARG A 212 6.96 21.96 1.10
C ARG A 212 8.39 21.48 1.04
N SER A 213 9.01 21.39 2.21
CA SER A 213 10.30 20.74 2.43
C SER A 213 10.10 19.36 3.10
N PRO A 214 11.11 18.49 3.14
CA PRO A 214 11.00 17.21 3.84
C PRO A 214 10.60 17.33 5.31
N GLU A 215 11.03 18.39 6.00
CA GLU A 215 10.76 18.66 7.41
C GLU A 215 9.30 19.05 7.69
N ASP A 216 8.53 19.38 6.66
CA ASP A 216 7.09 19.60 6.76
C ASP A 216 6.29 18.29 6.94
N TYR A 217 6.94 17.15 6.80
CA TYR A 217 6.38 15.81 6.98
C TYR A 217 6.98 15.14 8.22
N ASP A 218 6.14 14.53 9.06
CA ASP A 218 6.61 13.66 10.15
C ASP A 218 7.24 12.36 9.60
N ALA A 219 6.77 11.93 8.42
CA ALA A 219 7.36 10.82 7.70
C ALA A 219 7.07 10.89 6.18
N ILE A 220 8.04 10.45 5.37
CA ILE A 220 7.89 10.13 3.94
C ILE A 220 8.07 8.62 3.82
N ILE A 221 7.01 7.90 3.42
CA ILE A 221 6.99 6.43 3.50
C ILE A 221 6.82 5.84 2.11
N THR A 222 7.86 5.15 1.62
CA THR A 222 7.80 4.42 0.34
C THR A 222 7.18 3.03 0.49
N GLY A 223 6.69 2.48 -0.61
CA GLY A 223 5.95 1.21 -0.61
C GLY A 223 6.82 -0.01 -0.35
N ASP A 224 7.84 -0.23 -1.16
CA ASP A 224 8.62 -1.46 -1.15
C ASP A 224 9.96 -1.34 -1.89
N LEU A 225 10.61 -0.21 -1.74
CA LEU A 225 11.97 0.00 -2.27
C LEU A 225 12.98 -0.96 -1.64
N GLY A 226 12.75 -1.31 -0.38
CA GLY A 226 13.68 -2.08 0.40
C GLY A 226 15.01 -1.35 0.60
N MET A 227 15.98 -2.05 1.17
CA MET A 227 17.27 -1.46 1.53
C MET A 227 18.01 -0.88 0.32
N VAL A 228 18.09 -1.64 -0.78
CA VAL A 228 18.84 -1.22 -1.97
C VAL A 228 18.18 -0.04 -2.65
N GLY A 229 16.86 -0.10 -2.85
CA GLY A 229 16.12 0.99 -3.50
C GLY A 229 16.08 2.25 -2.63
N GLN A 230 16.07 2.14 -1.31
CA GLN A 230 16.16 3.27 -0.38
C GLN A 230 17.49 4.04 -0.56
N HIS A 231 18.62 3.35 -0.63
CA HIS A 231 19.91 4.01 -0.85
C HIS A 231 19.96 4.72 -2.20
N ILE A 232 19.47 4.06 -3.26
CA ILE A 232 19.40 4.68 -4.60
C ILE A 232 18.47 5.91 -4.58
N LEU A 233 17.34 5.85 -3.87
CA LEU A 233 16.45 7.00 -3.71
C LEU A 233 17.15 8.17 -3.05
N PHE A 234 17.93 7.92 -1.99
CA PHE A 234 18.67 8.99 -1.29
C PHE A 234 19.69 9.64 -2.21
N ASP A 235 20.45 8.86 -2.97
CA ASP A 235 21.43 9.38 -3.92
C ASP A 235 20.76 10.24 -5.00
N LEU A 236 19.66 9.76 -5.59
CA LEU A 236 18.90 10.49 -6.61
C LEU A 236 18.28 11.81 -6.09
N LEU A 237 17.79 11.83 -4.86
CA LEU A 237 17.24 13.04 -4.25
C LEU A 237 18.36 14.01 -3.84
N ALA A 238 19.51 13.51 -3.39
CA ALA A 238 20.69 14.34 -3.09
C ALA A 238 21.21 15.07 -4.33
N GLU A 239 21.19 14.45 -5.51
CA GLU A 239 21.49 15.12 -6.78
C GLU A 239 20.56 16.29 -7.09
N LYS A 240 19.34 16.28 -6.53
CA LYS A 240 18.35 17.36 -6.63
C LYS A 240 18.42 18.33 -5.46
N GLY A 241 19.39 18.17 -4.55
CA GLY A 241 19.54 19.00 -3.36
C GLY A 241 18.50 18.74 -2.27
N THR A 242 17.89 17.57 -2.26
CA THR A 242 16.86 17.17 -1.27
C THR A 242 17.38 16.02 -0.42
N ASP A 243 17.32 16.13 0.90
CA ASP A 243 17.64 15.05 1.84
C ASP A 243 16.37 14.68 2.62
N ILE A 244 15.95 13.42 2.50
CA ILE A 244 14.80 12.87 3.23
C ILE A 244 15.21 11.83 4.28
N SER A 245 16.50 11.60 4.49
CA SER A 245 17.01 10.49 5.31
C SER A 245 16.49 10.50 6.75
N SER A 246 16.25 11.67 7.32
CA SER A 246 15.76 11.84 8.69
C SER A 246 14.28 11.54 8.88
N VAL A 247 13.48 11.59 7.81
CA VAL A 247 12.01 11.41 7.83
C VAL A 247 11.55 10.22 6.98
N HIS A 248 12.48 9.54 6.30
CA HIS A 248 12.13 8.45 5.40
C HIS A 248 11.98 7.11 6.12
N GLN A 249 10.95 6.37 5.71
CA GLN A 249 10.72 4.96 6.06
C GLN A 249 10.26 4.20 4.80
N ASP A 250 10.37 2.87 4.84
CA ASP A 250 9.94 2.01 3.74
C ASP A 250 9.10 0.85 4.26
N CYS A 251 7.93 0.61 3.66
CA CYS A 251 7.03 -0.45 4.10
C CYS A 251 7.67 -1.83 4.01
N GLY A 252 8.51 -2.08 3.00
CA GLY A 252 9.25 -3.32 2.89
C GLY A 252 10.22 -3.56 4.03
N LEU A 253 10.88 -2.50 4.52
CA LEU A 253 11.76 -2.58 5.67
C LEU A 253 11.01 -2.72 6.99
N LEU A 254 9.81 -2.15 7.10
CA LEU A 254 8.94 -2.25 8.28
C LEU A 254 8.26 -3.62 8.41
N SER A 255 8.09 -4.36 7.31
CA SER A 255 7.30 -5.60 7.28
C SER A 255 8.02 -6.78 7.93
N TYR A 256 9.36 -6.79 7.97
CA TYR A 256 10.13 -7.95 8.38
C TYR A 256 11.31 -7.59 9.30
N HIS A 257 11.70 -8.54 10.14
CA HIS A 257 13.04 -8.59 10.74
C HIS A 257 14.02 -9.12 9.68
N ASN A 258 14.44 -8.27 8.74
CA ASN A 258 15.03 -8.65 7.46
C ASN A 258 16.18 -9.68 7.55
N GLN A 259 17.09 -9.57 8.51
CA GLN A 259 18.16 -10.54 8.72
C GLN A 259 17.64 -11.86 9.30
N ALA A 260 16.83 -11.80 10.37
CA ALA A 260 16.33 -12.98 11.07
C ALA A 260 15.34 -13.79 10.22
N GLN A 261 14.59 -13.12 9.35
CA GLN A 261 13.59 -13.74 8.49
C GLN A 261 14.07 -13.98 7.06
N ASP A 262 15.36 -13.71 6.76
CA ASP A 262 15.97 -13.94 5.44
C ASP A 262 15.16 -13.34 4.28
N THR A 263 14.88 -12.03 4.37
CA THR A 263 14.15 -11.30 3.33
C THR A 263 15.03 -10.42 2.47
N HIS A 264 16.36 -10.44 2.70
CA HIS A 264 17.38 -9.69 2.00
C HIS A 264 17.11 -8.18 2.01
N SER A 265 16.65 -7.61 0.89
CA SER A 265 16.39 -6.17 0.77
C SER A 265 15.09 -5.70 1.45
N GLY A 266 14.27 -6.61 1.94
CA GLY A 266 13.01 -6.29 2.62
C GLY A 266 11.78 -6.93 1.97
N GLY A 267 10.60 -6.45 2.31
CA GLY A 267 9.33 -6.87 1.75
C GLY A 267 8.99 -6.18 0.42
N SER A 268 8.10 -6.77 -0.37
CA SER A 268 7.55 -6.14 -1.58
C SER A 268 6.11 -6.60 -1.86
N GLY A 269 5.49 -5.98 -2.85
CA GLY A 269 4.13 -6.28 -3.29
C GLY A 269 3.11 -5.23 -2.86
N CYS A 270 1.99 -5.16 -3.57
CA CYS A 270 0.92 -4.22 -3.23
C CYS A 270 0.25 -4.54 -1.89
N GLY A 271 0.30 -5.79 -1.44
CA GLY A 271 -0.07 -6.18 -0.07
C GLY A 271 0.88 -5.64 1.00
N CYS A 272 2.17 -5.40 0.67
CA CYS A 272 3.15 -4.81 1.57
C CYS A 272 2.75 -3.39 1.98
N ALA A 273 2.62 -2.49 1.01
CA ALA A 273 2.22 -1.11 1.23
C ALA A 273 0.84 -1.02 1.91
N ALA A 274 -0.13 -1.87 1.48
CA ALA A 274 -1.47 -1.89 2.04
C ALA A 274 -1.51 -2.33 3.51
N SER A 275 -0.78 -3.40 3.85
CA SER A 275 -0.73 -3.91 5.24
C SER A 275 -0.09 -2.90 6.19
N VAL A 276 1.02 -2.27 5.79
CA VAL A 276 1.68 -1.24 6.60
C VAL A 276 0.78 -0.01 6.75
N LEU A 277 0.15 0.43 5.65
CA LEU A 277 -0.79 1.55 5.68
C LEU A 277 -1.89 1.32 6.71
N THR A 278 -2.60 0.19 6.59
CA THR A 278 -3.83 -0.04 7.36
C THR A 278 -3.56 -0.47 8.80
N ALA A 279 -2.54 -1.30 9.02
CA ALA A 279 -2.23 -1.82 10.34
C ALA A 279 -1.43 -0.82 11.20
N TRP A 280 -0.50 -0.10 10.59
CA TRP A 280 0.48 0.69 11.36
C TRP A 280 0.34 2.21 11.14
N LEU A 281 0.20 2.66 9.89
CA LEU A 281 0.25 4.08 9.57
C LEU A 281 -1.04 4.82 9.90
N LEU A 282 -2.20 4.33 9.42
CA LEU A 282 -3.49 4.99 9.65
C LEU A 282 -3.83 5.11 11.15
N PRO A 283 -3.60 4.10 12.03
CA PRO A 283 -3.81 4.25 13.46
C PRO A 283 -2.95 5.35 14.10
N ARG A 284 -1.68 5.51 13.67
CA ARG A 284 -0.78 6.56 14.18
C ARG A 284 -1.18 7.95 13.74
N ILE A 285 -1.68 8.08 12.52
CA ILE A 285 -2.26 9.36 12.05
C ILE A 285 -3.56 9.64 12.82
N ALA A 286 -4.45 8.67 12.96
CA ALA A 286 -5.71 8.86 13.67
C ALA A 286 -5.52 9.21 15.15
N SER A 287 -4.47 8.70 15.81
CA SER A 287 -4.11 9.08 17.19
C SER A 287 -3.49 10.48 17.30
N GLY A 288 -2.98 11.04 16.21
CA GLY A 288 -2.22 12.30 16.18
C GLY A 288 -0.74 12.15 16.53
N GLU A 289 -0.22 10.93 16.61
CA GLU A 289 1.21 10.65 16.74
C GLU A 289 1.97 11.14 15.49
N LEU A 290 1.41 10.87 14.31
CA LEU A 290 1.86 11.43 13.05
C LEU A 290 0.80 12.43 12.56
N LYS A 291 1.20 13.64 12.24
CA LYS A 291 0.30 14.72 11.83
C LYS A 291 0.21 14.86 10.32
N ARG A 292 1.33 14.70 9.62
CA ARG A 292 1.41 14.76 8.17
C ARG A 292 2.40 13.73 7.64
N VAL A 293 1.93 12.89 6.74
CA VAL A 293 2.73 11.84 6.10
C VAL A 293 2.57 11.93 4.59
N LEU A 294 3.68 11.79 3.87
CA LEU A 294 3.66 11.52 2.45
C LEU A 294 3.84 10.01 2.24
N PHE A 295 2.77 9.33 1.84
CA PHE A 295 2.77 7.90 1.54
C PHE A 295 2.96 7.69 0.05
N VAL A 296 4.00 6.96 -0.35
CA VAL A 296 4.45 6.81 -1.75
C VAL A 296 4.60 5.34 -2.11
N PRO A 297 3.50 4.61 -2.32
CA PRO A 297 3.57 3.26 -2.88
C PRO A 297 4.28 3.23 -4.23
N THR A 298 5.20 2.29 -4.37
CA THR A 298 6.09 2.13 -5.51
C THR A 298 5.76 0.85 -6.27
N GLY A 299 6.03 0.80 -7.57
CA GLY A 299 5.74 -0.36 -8.39
C GLY A 299 6.75 -0.54 -9.53
N ALA A 300 7.16 -1.78 -9.75
CA ALA A 300 7.97 -2.21 -10.89
C ALA A 300 7.05 -2.83 -11.95
N LEU A 301 6.96 -2.21 -13.11
CA LEU A 301 6.10 -2.63 -14.21
C LEU A 301 6.79 -3.74 -15.02
N LEU A 302 7.00 -4.89 -14.36
CA LEU A 302 7.67 -6.06 -14.93
C LEU A 302 6.69 -6.90 -15.75
N SER A 303 6.98 -7.04 -17.05
CA SER A 303 6.39 -8.06 -17.91
C SER A 303 7.46 -9.08 -18.25
N LYS A 304 7.21 -10.36 -17.93
CA LYS A 304 8.17 -11.44 -18.28
C LYS A 304 8.39 -11.57 -19.79
N VAL A 305 7.35 -11.37 -20.57
CA VAL A 305 7.45 -11.43 -22.04
C VAL A 305 8.38 -10.34 -22.52
N SER A 306 8.06 -9.09 -22.24
CA SER A 306 8.86 -7.93 -22.66
C SER A 306 10.30 -7.98 -22.12
N PHE A 307 10.47 -8.35 -20.84
CA PHE A 307 11.78 -8.48 -20.22
C PHE A 307 12.64 -9.55 -20.91
N ASN A 308 12.08 -10.73 -21.21
CA ASN A 308 12.78 -11.79 -21.92
C ASN A 308 13.12 -11.43 -23.38
N GLU A 309 12.39 -10.48 -23.96
CA GLU A 309 12.67 -9.89 -25.29
C GLU A 309 13.68 -8.73 -25.22
N GLY A 310 14.19 -8.41 -24.04
CA GLY A 310 15.24 -7.40 -23.82
C GLY A 310 14.71 -6.02 -23.50
N ALA A 311 13.42 -5.86 -23.15
CA ALA A 311 12.88 -4.59 -22.69
C ALA A 311 13.32 -4.32 -21.23
N PRO A 312 13.51 -3.05 -20.84
CA PRO A 312 13.78 -2.67 -19.46
C PRO A 312 12.54 -2.81 -18.58
N VAL A 313 12.75 -2.71 -17.26
CA VAL A 313 11.69 -2.66 -16.27
C VAL A 313 11.48 -1.22 -15.83
N SER A 314 10.35 -0.62 -16.17
CA SER A 314 9.99 0.73 -15.76
C SER A 314 9.43 0.75 -14.35
N GLY A 315 9.61 1.88 -13.63
CA GLY A 315 9.02 2.14 -12.32
C GLY A 315 7.84 3.11 -12.38
N ILE A 316 6.96 3.03 -11.38
CA ILE A 316 5.89 3.99 -11.13
C ILE A 316 5.72 4.20 -9.62
N ALA A 317 5.27 5.39 -9.20
CA ALA A 317 4.94 5.68 -7.81
C ALA A 317 3.86 6.76 -7.74
N HIS A 318 2.96 6.66 -6.76
CA HIS A 318 1.92 7.68 -6.52
C HIS A 318 2.06 8.22 -5.10
N GLY A 319 2.05 9.55 -4.94
CA GLY A 319 2.16 10.22 -3.66
C GLY A 319 0.78 10.59 -3.08
N ILE A 320 0.53 10.21 -1.84
CA ILE A 320 -0.70 10.50 -1.09
C ILE A 320 -0.32 11.25 0.18
N ILE A 321 -0.81 12.46 0.34
CA ILE A 321 -0.63 13.21 1.58
C ILE A 321 -1.75 12.81 2.52
N LEU A 322 -1.37 12.24 3.66
CA LEU A 322 -2.26 11.86 4.75
C LEU A 322 -2.04 12.81 5.94
N GLU A 323 -3.11 13.43 6.43
CA GLU A 323 -3.02 14.33 7.56
C GLU A 323 -3.97 13.95 8.68
N HIS A 324 -3.52 14.15 9.92
CA HIS A 324 -4.35 14.02 11.11
C HIS A 324 -5.39 15.15 11.17
N ILE A 325 -6.65 14.79 11.24
CA ILE A 325 -7.74 15.73 11.51
C ILE A 325 -8.31 15.40 12.88
N PRO A 326 -8.29 16.35 13.85
CA PRO A 326 -8.89 16.11 15.17
C PRO A 326 -10.38 15.84 15.08
N SER A 327 -10.88 14.90 15.88
CA SER A 327 -12.32 14.62 15.95
C SER A 327 -13.07 15.86 16.48
N PRO A 328 -14.14 16.29 15.81
CA PRO A 328 -14.95 17.42 16.29
C PRO A 328 -15.69 17.11 17.60
N CYS A 329 -15.71 15.86 18.03
CA CYS A 329 -16.44 15.40 19.21
C CYS A 329 -15.61 15.29 20.49
N LYS A 330 -14.68 16.21 20.78
CA LYS A 330 -14.25 16.40 22.17
C LYS A 330 -15.27 17.30 22.84
N GLY A 331 -16.23 16.63 23.52
CA GLY A 331 -17.31 17.29 24.23
C GLY A 331 -16.84 18.45 25.09
N GLY A 332 -17.43 19.60 24.87
CA GLY A 332 -17.51 20.60 25.90
C GLY A 332 -18.23 19.98 27.08
N LYS A 333 -17.48 19.70 28.16
CA LYS A 333 -18.09 19.74 29.48
C LYS A 333 -18.36 21.21 29.74
N ASN A 334 -19.60 21.61 29.57
CA ASN A 334 -20.17 22.75 30.30
C ASN A 334 -20.79 22.24 31.60
#